data_726c4b1e888839ac80b27f1d46855edd
#
_entry.id   726c4b1e888839ac80b27f1d46855edd
#
_cell.length_a   1.000
_cell.length_b   1.000
_cell.length_c   1.000
_cell.angle_alpha   90.00
_cell.angle_beta   90.00
_cell.angle_gamma   90.00
#
_symmetry.space_group_name_H-M   'P 1'
#
loop_
_entity.id
_entity.type
_entity.pdbx_description
1 polymer ?
#
loop_
_entity_poly.entity_id
_entity_poly.type
_entity_poly.pdbx_seq_one_letter_code
_entity_poly.pdbx_strand_id
1 'polypeptide(L)'
;MIQSILSTLSLVLFGFFVILTSSCEEQKDRKEVSVEELPTQTSDLNSYAKQHIESELRIPATEKYTLSIHKENLDGDDKQDAIILVNRYQFAMNEAVKSNNSAKQAELGFMGNYNYFFYFDGALNLISPPLAIPSSPMLPLKVSFENISSSSFKDILIDFRIRNASYKDFYTVNNHTPRRIFQWKNFDGLGTTEAESFIFNYERGSYSESKDIVISKGQLGDIPKKADLYIHEPTITASDNQETLFKFFYMTKTGKYVTKK
;
A
#
# COMPACT_ATOMS: atom_id res chain seq x y z
N MET A 1 -2.75 -41.42 -58.96
CA MET A 1 -2.57 -40.62 -60.16
C MET A 1 -1.63 -39.50 -59.75
N ILE A 2 -0.29 -39.70 -59.85
CA ILE A 2 0.46 -39.31 -61.05
C ILE A 2 0.46 -37.79 -61.16
N GLN A 3 1.49 -37.02 -61.08
CA GLN A 3 2.91 -36.95 -61.40
C GLN A 3 3.34 -35.53 -60.98
N SER A 4 4.45 -35.30 -60.34
CA SER A 4 5.83 -35.06 -60.84
C SER A 4 5.96 -33.79 -61.69
N ILE A 5 6.94 -32.98 -61.40
CA ILE A 5 8.21 -32.72 -62.10
C ILE A 5 8.81 -31.46 -61.49
N LEU A 6 9.90 -31.46 -60.80
CA LEU A 6 11.33 -31.38 -61.12
C LEU A 6 11.80 -30.18 -62.00
N SER A 7 12.88 -29.63 -61.50
CA SER A 7 13.94 -28.87 -62.11
C SER A 7 13.76 -27.35 -62.20
N THR A 8 14.75 -26.51 -61.95
CA THR A 8 16.18 -26.58 -62.28
C THR A 8 16.99 -25.61 -61.42
N LEU A 9 18.13 -26.08 -61.12
CA LEU A 9 19.38 -25.46 -60.69
C LEU A 9 19.86 -24.37 -61.67
N SER A 10 20.29 -23.21 -61.20
CA SER A 10 21.29 -22.42 -61.89
C SER A 10 22.20 -21.69 -60.92
N LEU A 11 23.40 -22.11 -60.93
CA LEU A 11 24.64 -21.64 -60.35
C LEU A 11 25.19 -20.53 -61.22
N VAL A 12 25.43 -19.32 -60.67
CA VAL A 12 26.43 -18.43 -61.30
C VAL A 12 27.27 -17.79 -60.20
N LEU A 13 28.51 -18.14 -60.29
CA LEU A 13 29.70 -17.69 -59.57
C LEU A 13 30.23 -16.39 -60.23
N PHE A 14 31.05 -15.66 -59.48
CA PHE A 14 31.94 -14.55 -59.81
C PHE A 14 31.42 -13.13 -59.35
N GLY A 15 32.19 -12.54 -58.50
CA GLY A 15 33.11 -11.46 -58.65
C GLY A 15 33.56 -10.82 -57.38
N PHE A 16 34.74 -11.07 -57.01
CA PHE A 16 35.56 -10.45 -55.97
C PHE A 16 35.81 -8.98 -56.33
N PHE A 17 35.39 -8.04 -55.51
CA PHE A 17 35.91 -6.67 -55.55
C PHE A 17 36.10 -6.09 -54.15
N VAL A 18 37.37 -6.13 -53.74
CA VAL A 18 37.86 -5.45 -52.54
C VAL A 18 38.02 -3.97 -52.87
N ILE A 19 37.25 -3.12 -52.23
CA ILE A 19 37.53 -1.69 -52.16
C ILE A 19 37.75 -1.33 -50.71
N LEU A 20 38.99 -1.14 -50.33
CA LEU A 20 39.43 -0.46 -49.13
C LEU A 20 39.18 1.04 -49.34
N THR A 21 38.17 1.58 -48.67
CA THR A 21 38.08 3.01 -48.43
C THR A 21 38.13 3.23 -46.91
N SER A 22 39.26 3.74 -46.46
CA SER A 22 39.43 4.37 -45.18
C SER A 22 38.54 5.61 -45.16
N SER A 23 37.49 5.57 -44.33
CA SER A 23 36.71 6.75 -43.97
C SER A 23 36.92 7.01 -42.50
N CYS A 24 37.43 8.21 -42.21
CA CYS A 24 37.54 8.78 -40.89
C CYS A 24 36.20 8.66 -40.14
N GLU A 25 36.24 8.03 -39.00
CA GLU A 25 35.15 8.06 -38.03
C GLU A 25 35.12 9.44 -37.37
N GLU A 26 34.12 10.21 -37.68
CA GLU A 26 33.67 11.28 -36.83
C GLU A 26 33.14 10.65 -35.53
N GLN A 27 33.90 10.75 -34.47
CA GLN A 27 33.43 10.50 -33.10
C GLN A 27 32.29 11.50 -32.77
N LYS A 28 31.07 11.06 -32.99
CA LYS A 28 29.90 11.71 -32.44
C LYS A 28 29.97 11.53 -30.93
N ASP A 29 30.23 12.63 -30.23
CA ASP A 29 30.11 12.75 -28.77
C ASP A 29 28.78 12.09 -28.32
N ARG A 30 28.90 10.88 -27.83
CA ARG A 30 27.89 10.29 -26.98
C ARG A 30 27.92 11.13 -25.71
N LYS A 31 26.99 12.07 -25.58
CA LYS A 31 26.66 12.61 -24.27
C LYS A 31 26.41 11.42 -23.36
N GLU A 32 27.33 11.14 -22.47
CA GLU A 32 27.09 10.33 -21.31
C GLU A 32 25.85 10.92 -20.63
N VAL A 33 24.76 10.18 -20.69
CA VAL A 33 23.63 10.41 -19.80
C VAL A 33 24.24 10.19 -18.43
N SER A 34 24.51 11.29 -17.72
CA SER A 34 24.86 11.21 -16.30
C SER A 34 23.73 10.46 -15.65
N VAL A 35 24.01 9.23 -15.25
CA VAL A 35 23.20 8.51 -14.27
C VAL A 35 23.22 9.45 -13.08
N GLU A 36 22.10 10.12 -12.79
CA GLU A 36 21.94 10.82 -11.54
C GLU A 36 22.31 9.82 -10.46
N GLU A 37 23.44 10.05 -9.81
CA GLU A 37 23.83 9.27 -8.64
C GLU A 37 22.66 9.36 -7.66
N LEU A 38 22.02 8.22 -7.41
CA LEU A 38 21.08 8.04 -6.31
C LEU A 38 21.75 8.65 -5.07
N PRO A 39 21.07 9.54 -4.33
CA PRO A 39 21.67 10.22 -3.21
C PRO A 39 22.26 9.23 -2.23
N THR A 40 23.59 9.25 -2.14
CA THR A 40 24.38 8.44 -1.23
C THR A 40 23.93 8.74 0.20
N GLN A 41 23.53 7.71 0.89
CA GLN A 41 23.25 7.59 2.33
C GLN A 41 23.49 8.85 3.16
N THR A 42 22.41 9.27 3.83
CA THR A 42 22.28 10.21 4.96
C THR A 42 21.64 11.56 4.70
N SER A 43 21.00 11.80 3.60
CA SER A 43 19.89 12.73 3.68
C SER A 43 18.83 12.04 4.56
N ASP A 44 18.53 12.66 5.69
CA ASP A 44 17.47 12.23 6.60
C ASP A 44 16.29 11.66 5.81
N LEU A 45 15.85 10.43 6.12
CA LEU A 45 14.71 9.78 5.45
C LEU A 45 13.51 10.72 5.36
N ASN A 46 13.34 11.62 6.33
CA ASN A 46 12.29 12.63 6.33
C ASN A 46 12.40 13.57 5.11
N SER A 47 13.59 14.06 4.82
CA SER A 47 13.83 14.96 3.69
C SER A 47 13.63 14.24 2.35
N TYR A 48 14.13 13.02 2.22
CA TYR A 48 13.95 12.20 1.05
C TYR A 48 12.47 11.84 0.83
N ALA A 49 11.78 11.36 1.87
CA ALA A 49 10.37 11.04 1.82
C ALA A 49 9.51 12.25 1.44
N LYS A 50 9.79 13.41 2.05
CA LYS A 50 9.06 14.63 1.74
C LYS A 50 9.19 15.00 0.28
N GLN A 51 10.42 15.07 -0.25
CA GLN A 51 10.67 15.42 -1.66
C GLN A 51 9.99 14.43 -2.62
N HIS A 52 10.13 13.14 -2.36
CA HIS A 52 9.52 12.08 -3.18
C HIS A 52 8.00 12.18 -3.20
N ILE A 53 7.36 12.33 -2.03
CA ILE A 53 5.92 12.39 -1.87
C ILE A 53 5.33 13.65 -2.51
N GLU A 54 5.98 14.81 -2.32
CA GLU A 54 5.56 16.07 -2.94
C GLU A 54 5.58 15.97 -4.48
N SER A 55 6.58 15.29 -5.03
CA SER A 55 6.68 15.00 -6.46
C SER A 55 5.59 14.03 -6.94
N GLU A 56 5.47 12.87 -6.31
CA GLU A 56 4.54 11.81 -6.70
C GLU A 56 3.07 12.25 -6.62
N LEU A 57 2.70 12.90 -5.52
CA LEU A 57 1.33 13.40 -5.31
C LEU A 57 1.10 14.79 -5.90
N ARG A 58 2.11 15.39 -6.55
CA ARG A 58 2.09 16.75 -7.11
C ARG A 58 1.57 17.77 -6.10
N ILE A 59 2.15 17.75 -4.90
CA ILE A 59 1.77 18.63 -3.81
C ILE A 59 2.43 19.99 -4.02
N PRO A 60 1.67 21.08 -4.22
CA PRO A 60 2.25 22.41 -4.34
C PRO A 60 2.82 22.90 -3.00
N ALA A 61 3.86 23.71 -3.03
CA ALA A 61 4.54 24.22 -1.83
C ALA A 61 3.63 24.98 -0.84
N THR A 62 2.47 25.43 -1.30
CA THR A 62 1.48 26.15 -0.47
C THR A 62 0.47 25.21 0.20
N GLU A 63 0.45 23.93 -0.18
CA GLU A 63 -0.48 22.95 0.41
C GLU A 63 0.03 22.48 1.77
N LYS A 64 -0.89 22.44 2.74
CA LYS A 64 -0.63 21.82 4.05
C LYS A 64 -1.14 20.39 4.06
N TYR A 65 -0.28 19.47 4.43
CA TYR A 65 -0.58 18.05 4.61
C TYR A 65 0.14 17.52 5.84
N THR A 66 -0.24 16.35 6.33
CA THR A 66 0.49 15.67 7.40
C THR A 66 1.29 14.51 6.82
N LEU A 67 2.49 14.30 7.34
CA LEU A 67 3.38 13.20 7.02
C LEU A 67 3.90 12.59 8.32
N SER A 68 3.87 11.26 8.41
CA SER A 68 4.53 10.54 9.51
C SER A 68 5.26 9.31 8.97
N ILE A 69 6.40 8.98 9.58
CA ILE A 69 7.28 7.87 9.18
C ILE A 69 7.36 6.88 10.34
N HIS A 70 7.06 5.63 10.06
CA HIS A 70 7.06 4.53 11.02
C HIS A 70 8.02 3.44 10.54
N LYS A 71 9.14 3.29 11.24
CA LYS A 71 10.21 2.37 10.87
C LYS A 71 9.98 1.00 11.51
N GLU A 72 10.15 -0.06 10.72
CA GLU A 72 10.03 -1.44 11.18
C GLU A 72 10.74 -2.38 10.17
N ASN A 73 10.99 -3.64 10.55
CA ASN A 73 11.43 -4.68 9.63
C ASN A 73 10.19 -5.35 9.00
N LEU A 74 9.98 -5.16 7.70
CA LEU A 74 8.74 -5.50 7.00
C LEU A 74 8.88 -6.59 5.94
N ASP A 75 10.09 -6.99 5.55
CA ASP A 75 10.31 -8.01 4.52
C ASP A 75 11.28 -9.12 4.90
N GLY A 76 11.85 -9.05 6.10
CA GLY A 76 12.72 -10.09 6.66
C GLY A 76 14.17 -10.01 6.20
N ASP A 77 14.59 -8.92 5.57
CA ASP A 77 15.99 -8.62 5.37
C ASP A 77 16.60 -7.90 6.61
N ASP A 78 17.91 -7.65 6.59
CA ASP A 78 18.61 -7.01 7.71
C ASP A 78 18.53 -5.47 7.67
N LYS A 79 17.72 -4.90 6.78
CA LYS A 79 17.58 -3.45 6.63
C LYS A 79 16.30 -2.96 7.28
N GLN A 80 16.34 -1.71 7.71
CA GLN A 80 15.18 -1.08 8.31
C GLN A 80 14.33 -0.43 7.24
N ASP A 81 13.10 -0.92 7.12
CA ASP A 81 12.05 -0.36 6.26
C ASP A 81 11.27 0.74 6.97
N ALA A 82 10.35 1.34 6.23
CA ALA A 82 9.39 2.26 6.82
C ALA A 82 8.05 2.30 6.07
N ILE A 83 7.00 2.58 6.83
CA ILE A 83 5.71 3.01 6.28
C ILE A 83 5.60 4.53 6.48
N ILE A 84 5.30 5.23 5.39
CA ILE A 84 5.14 6.67 5.37
C ILE A 84 3.67 6.96 5.12
N LEU A 85 3.01 7.60 6.09
CA LEU A 85 1.60 7.96 5.99
C LEU A 85 1.47 9.41 5.57
N VAL A 86 0.52 9.69 4.67
CA VAL A 86 0.21 11.03 4.19
C VAL A 86 -1.29 11.27 4.26
N ASN A 87 -1.70 12.39 4.86
CA ASN A 87 -3.07 12.82 4.85
C ASN A 87 -3.17 14.24 4.26
N ARG A 88 -4.02 14.41 3.24
CA ARG A 88 -4.23 15.66 2.51
C ARG A 88 -5.60 16.28 2.86
N TYR A 89 -5.95 16.32 4.15
CA TYR A 89 -7.22 16.87 4.61
C TYR A 89 -7.46 18.30 4.16
N GLN A 90 -6.44 19.18 4.26
CA GLN A 90 -6.60 20.57 3.85
C GLN A 90 -6.87 20.72 2.35
N PHE A 91 -6.26 19.87 1.53
CA PHE A 91 -6.56 19.81 0.11
C PHE A 91 -8.00 19.37 -0.15
N ALA A 92 -8.45 18.31 0.51
CA ALA A 92 -9.82 17.81 0.43
C ALA A 92 -10.85 18.89 0.81
N MET A 93 -10.59 19.64 1.90
CA MET A 93 -11.41 20.76 2.32
C MET A 93 -11.48 21.86 1.26
N ASN A 94 -10.34 22.26 0.71
CA ASN A 94 -10.28 23.28 -0.32
C ASN A 94 -11.04 22.88 -1.58
N GLU A 95 -10.91 21.62 -2.00
CA GLU A 95 -11.64 21.08 -3.15
C GLU A 95 -13.16 21.04 -2.89
N ALA A 96 -13.57 20.63 -1.70
CA ALA A 96 -14.99 20.61 -1.32
C ALA A 96 -15.60 22.01 -1.34
N VAL A 97 -14.90 23.01 -0.80
CA VAL A 97 -15.37 24.41 -0.75
C VAL A 97 -15.40 25.03 -2.15
N LYS A 98 -14.33 24.86 -2.95
CA LYS A 98 -14.21 25.46 -4.28
C LYS A 98 -15.18 24.87 -5.29
N SER A 99 -15.41 23.58 -5.23
CA SER A 99 -16.26 22.88 -6.22
C SER A 99 -17.73 23.20 -6.11
N ASN A 100 -18.18 23.70 -4.96
CA ASN A 100 -19.61 23.85 -4.62
C ASN A 100 -20.44 22.59 -4.96
N ASN A 101 -19.81 21.41 -4.87
CA ASN A 101 -20.38 20.12 -5.26
C ASN A 101 -20.60 19.27 -4.01
N SER A 102 -21.87 18.86 -3.80
CA SER A 102 -22.26 18.04 -2.65
C SER A 102 -21.51 16.70 -2.57
N ALA A 103 -21.13 16.11 -3.71
CA ALA A 103 -20.34 14.88 -3.75
C ALA A 103 -18.94 15.11 -3.17
N LYS A 104 -18.27 16.20 -3.53
CA LYS A 104 -16.97 16.57 -2.97
C LYS A 104 -17.04 16.91 -1.49
N GLN A 105 -18.12 17.56 -1.06
CA GLN A 105 -18.34 17.81 0.37
C GLN A 105 -18.59 16.51 1.14
N ALA A 106 -19.31 15.56 0.55
CA ALA A 106 -19.54 14.25 1.16
C ALA A 106 -18.25 13.43 1.31
N GLU A 107 -17.26 13.57 0.41
CA GLU A 107 -15.96 12.89 0.53
C GLU A 107 -15.27 13.21 1.85
N LEU A 108 -15.45 14.38 2.42
CA LEU A 108 -14.82 14.77 3.69
C LEU A 108 -15.25 13.89 4.87
N GLY A 109 -16.53 13.58 4.98
CA GLY A 109 -17.07 12.77 6.09
C GLY A 109 -17.20 11.29 5.75
N PHE A 110 -17.08 10.93 4.48
CA PHE A 110 -17.37 9.57 4.04
C PHE A 110 -16.14 8.83 3.53
N MET A 111 -15.73 9.12 2.32
CA MET A 111 -14.68 8.35 1.65
C MET A 111 -14.12 9.12 0.47
N GLY A 112 -12.84 9.46 0.53
CA GLY A 112 -12.10 10.11 -0.55
C GLY A 112 -10.69 9.56 -0.66
N ASN A 113 -9.99 9.84 -1.77
CA ASN A 113 -8.61 9.43 -2.01
C ASN A 113 -7.64 10.53 -1.55
N TYR A 114 -7.61 10.78 -0.25
CA TYR A 114 -6.78 11.82 0.36
C TYR A 114 -5.87 11.29 1.45
N ASN A 115 -6.00 10.00 1.80
CA ASN A 115 -5.13 9.26 2.68
C ASN A 115 -4.29 8.28 1.85
N TYR A 116 -2.98 8.31 2.05
CA TYR A 116 -2.04 7.45 1.34
C TYR A 116 -1.05 6.84 2.32
N PHE A 117 -0.54 5.66 1.98
CA PHE A 117 0.71 5.22 2.53
C PHE A 117 1.70 4.87 1.42
N PHE A 118 2.99 4.95 1.76
CA PHE A 118 4.12 4.54 0.92
C PHE A 118 4.95 3.56 1.72
N TYR A 119 5.58 2.65 1.05
CA TYR A 119 6.57 1.74 1.60
C TYR A 119 7.96 2.23 1.20
N PHE A 120 8.83 2.43 2.18
CA PHE A 120 10.24 2.64 1.97
C PHE A 120 10.96 1.32 2.20
N ASP A 121 11.66 0.84 1.18
CA ASP A 121 12.50 -0.35 1.19
C ASP A 121 13.91 0.05 1.60
N GLY A 122 14.34 -0.42 2.76
CA GLY A 122 15.64 -0.06 3.33
C GLY A 122 16.83 -0.67 2.58
N ALA A 123 16.65 -1.83 1.94
CA ALA A 123 17.70 -2.49 1.17
C ALA A 123 17.92 -1.82 -0.19
N LEU A 124 16.81 -1.47 -0.86
CA LEU A 124 16.86 -0.84 -2.17
C LEU A 124 17.00 0.69 -2.08
N ASN A 125 16.79 1.28 -0.89
CA ASN A 125 16.73 2.72 -0.66
C ASN A 125 15.70 3.41 -1.60
N LEU A 126 14.55 2.79 -1.78
CA LEU A 126 13.49 3.24 -2.68
C LEU A 126 12.16 3.40 -1.93
N ILE A 127 11.39 4.41 -2.34
CA ILE A 127 10.01 4.59 -1.88
C ILE A 127 9.07 4.08 -2.97
N SER A 128 8.08 3.26 -2.58
CA SER A 128 7.06 2.74 -3.48
C SER A 128 6.19 3.85 -4.07
N PRO A 129 5.46 3.59 -5.17
CA PRO A 129 4.34 4.42 -5.55
C PRO A 129 3.31 4.55 -4.42
N PRO A 130 2.48 5.63 -4.41
CA PRO A 130 1.44 5.84 -3.40
C PRO A 130 0.38 4.74 -3.44
N LEU A 131 0.05 4.18 -2.28
CA LEU A 131 -1.12 3.34 -2.10
C LEU A 131 -2.22 4.19 -1.45
N ALA A 132 -3.22 4.55 -2.25
CA ALA A 132 -4.37 5.29 -1.75
C ALA A 132 -5.28 4.36 -0.94
N ILE A 133 -5.67 4.82 0.26
CA ILE A 133 -6.68 4.17 1.10
C ILE A 133 -7.95 5.04 1.06
N PRO A 134 -8.97 4.66 0.29
CA PRO A 134 -10.22 5.38 0.24
C PRO A 134 -10.87 5.42 1.63
N SER A 135 -10.87 6.60 2.24
CA SER A 135 -11.30 6.80 3.63
C SER A 135 -11.64 8.25 3.90
N SER A 136 -12.25 8.54 5.05
CA SER A 136 -12.48 9.92 5.46
C SER A 136 -11.15 10.66 5.68
N PRO A 137 -10.92 11.78 5.00
CA PRO A 137 -9.70 12.59 5.19
C PRO A 137 -9.69 13.33 6.52
N MET A 138 -10.81 13.40 7.25
CA MET A 138 -10.89 14.02 8.58
C MET A 138 -10.00 13.31 9.60
N LEU A 139 -9.71 12.03 9.39
CA LEU A 139 -8.82 11.23 10.21
C LEU A 139 -7.66 10.70 9.38
N PRO A 140 -6.41 10.90 9.81
CA PRO A 140 -5.26 10.25 9.19
C PRO A 140 -5.34 8.73 9.41
N LEU A 141 -4.65 7.98 8.54
CA LEU A 141 -4.42 6.55 8.75
C LEU A 141 -3.64 6.33 10.04
N LYS A 142 -3.90 5.20 10.70
CA LYS A 142 -3.05 4.71 11.79
C LYS A 142 -2.37 3.43 11.36
N VAL A 143 -1.09 3.30 11.67
CA VAL A 143 -0.33 2.08 11.38
C VAL A 143 0.10 1.41 12.68
N SER A 144 0.04 0.09 12.67
CA SER A 144 0.66 -0.77 13.66
C SER A 144 1.29 -1.98 12.97
N PHE A 145 2.13 -2.71 13.70
CA PHE A 145 2.91 -3.80 13.13
C PHE A 145 2.82 -5.04 14.01
N GLU A 146 2.58 -6.20 13.38
CA GLU A 146 2.44 -7.47 14.08
C GLU A 146 3.06 -8.63 13.29
N ASN A 147 3.63 -9.61 13.98
CA ASN A 147 4.08 -10.84 13.35
C ASN A 147 2.87 -11.77 13.16
N ILE A 148 2.27 -11.79 11.97
CA ILE A 148 1.09 -12.60 11.64
C ILE A 148 1.40 -13.57 10.52
N SER A 149 1.78 -13.09 9.33
CA SER A 149 2.11 -13.95 8.19
C SER A 149 3.50 -14.58 8.30
N SER A 150 4.39 -13.99 9.10
CA SER A 150 5.74 -14.46 9.36
C SER A 150 6.15 -14.27 10.82
N SER A 151 7.08 -15.07 11.31
CA SER A 151 7.78 -14.85 12.59
C SER A 151 9.03 -13.98 12.44
N SER A 152 9.55 -13.82 11.22
CA SER A 152 10.83 -13.12 10.95
C SER A 152 10.68 -11.64 10.69
N PHE A 153 9.53 -11.21 10.21
CA PHE A 153 9.22 -9.81 9.90
C PHE A 153 7.78 -9.48 10.30
N LYS A 154 7.45 -8.20 10.27
CA LYS A 154 6.12 -7.74 10.66
C LYS A 154 5.23 -7.44 9.47
N ASP A 155 3.96 -7.76 9.62
CA ASP A 155 2.90 -7.30 8.72
C ASP A 155 2.48 -5.87 9.10
N ILE A 156 1.99 -5.14 8.12
CA ILE A 156 1.54 -3.76 8.24
C ILE A 156 0.03 -3.76 8.43
N LEU A 157 -0.44 -3.19 9.53
CA LEU A 157 -1.85 -3.04 9.84
C LEU A 157 -2.24 -1.57 9.72
N ILE A 158 -3.18 -1.26 8.84
CA ILE A 158 -3.65 0.11 8.58
C ILE A 158 -5.09 0.24 9.04
N ASP A 159 -5.32 1.09 10.05
CA ASP A 159 -6.67 1.47 10.50
C ASP A 159 -7.13 2.74 9.79
N PHE A 160 -8.38 2.74 9.34
CA PHE A 160 -8.98 3.87 8.64
C PHE A 160 -10.49 3.97 8.87
N ARG A 161 -11.05 5.16 8.61
CA ARG A 161 -12.47 5.48 8.83
C ARG A 161 -13.25 5.64 7.53
N ILE A 162 -14.45 5.09 7.51
CA ILE A 162 -15.48 5.37 6.52
C ILE A 162 -16.77 5.65 7.30
N ARG A 163 -17.22 6.89 7.31
CA ARG A 163 -18.39 7.30 8.10
C ARG A 163 -18.24 6.94 9.59
N ASN A 164 -19.25 6.26 10.12
CA ASN A 164 -19.29 5.76 11.50
C ASN A 164 -18.79 4.31 11.63
N ALA A 165 -17.98 3.84 10.67
CA ALA A 165 -17.33 2.53 10.70
C ALA A 165 -15.81 2.68 10.63
N SER A 166 -15.06 1.78 11.26
CA SER A 166 -13.60 1.68 11.18
C SER A 166 -13.20 0.33 10.63
N TYR A 167 -12.20 0.35 9.77
CA TYR A 167 -11.66 -0.82 9.10
C TYR A 167 -10.18 -0.98 9.41
N LYS A 168 -9.71 -2.22 9.33
CA LYS A 168 -8.32 -2.59 9.44
C LYS A 168 -7.92 -3.40 8.21
N ASP A 169 -6.96 -2.87 7.45
CA ASP A 169 -6.29 -3.57 6.37
C ASP A 169 -5.00 -4.20 6.89
N PHE A 170 -4.70 -5.40 6.41
CA PHE A 170 -3.49 -6.14 6.70
C PHE A 170 -2.69 -6.29 5.42
N TYR A 171 -1.44 -5.85 5.43
CA TYR A 171 -0.52 -6.00 4.31
C TYR A 171 0.71 -6.77 4.77
N THR A 172 1.24 -7.58 3.88
CA THR A 172 2.59 -8.15 3.98
C THR A 172 3.45 -7.64 2.82
N VAL A 173 4.74 -7.47 3.03
CA VAL A 173 5.66 -7.13 1.96
C VAL A 173 6.10 -8.42 1.27
N ASN A 174 5.95 -8.48 -0.04
CA ASN A 174 6.38 -9.60 -0.85
C ASN A 174 7.04 -9.06 -2.13
N ASN A 175 8.28 -9.48 -2.38
CA ASN A 175 9.10 -8.96 -3.48
C ASN A 175 9.09 -7.42 -3.49
N HIS A 176 9.49 -6.81 -2.38
CA HIS A 176 9.61 -5.35 -2.21
C HIS A 176 8.29 -4.56 -2.43
N THR A 177 7.15 -5.24 -2.30
CA THR A 177 5.85 -4.62 -2.57
C THR A 177 4.83 -5.00 -1.50
N PRO A 178 4.20 -4.02 -0.82
CA PRO A 178 3.09 -4.29 0.09
C PRO A 178 1.89 -4.88 -0.65
N ARG A 179 1.37 -5.99 -0.14
CA ARG A 179 0.19 -6.68 -0.69
C ARG A 179 -0.84 -6.89 0.40
N ARG A 180 -2.07 -6.43 0.17
CA ARG A 180 -3.16 -6.66 1.12
C ARG A 180 -3.53 -8.13 1.18
N ILE A 181 -3.40 -8.71 2.37
CA ILE A 181 -3.66 -10.13 2.65
C ILE A 181 -4.99 -10.37 3.36
N PHE A 182 -5.51 -9.36 4.08
CA PHE A 182 -6.77 -9.43 4.81
C PHE A 182 -7.36 -8.03 5.03
N GLN A 183 -8.67 -7.96 5.28
CA GLN A 183 -9.38 -6.76 5.70
C GLN A 183 -10.55 -7.16 6.60
N TRP A 184 -10.76 -6.39 7.67
CA TRP A 184 -11.94 -6.52 8.52
C TRP A 184 -12.33 -5.20 9.15
N LYS A 185 -13.49 -5.15 9.81
CA LYS A 185 -13.94 -3.99 10.56
C LYS A 185 -13.34 -4.02 11.98
N ASN A 186 -12.99 -2.85 12.53
CA ASN A 186 -12.77 -2.70 13.97
C ASN A 186 -14.13 -2.50 14.67
N PHE A 187 -15.00 -1.69 14.04
CA PHE A 187 -16.39 -1.52 14.44
C PHE A 187 -17.21 -1.00 13.24
N ASP A 188 -18.54 -1.12 13.36
CA ASP A 188 -19.50 -0.65 12.38
C ASP A 188 -20.73 -0.06 13.08
N GLY A 189 -21.39 0.89 12.41
CA GLY A 189 -22.65 1.47 12.89
C GLY A 189 -22.53 2.28 14.18
N LEU A 190 -21.37 2.89 14.48
CA LEU A 190 -21.17 3.66 15.71
C LEU A 190 -22.29 4.67 15.92
N GLY A 191 -22.91 4.63 17.12
CA GLY A 191 -24.03 5.50 17.49
C GLY A 191 -25.41 5.00 17.05
N THR A 192 -25.51 3.82 16.44
CA THR A 192 -26.79 3.16 16.14
C THR A 192 -27.09 2.05 17.14
N THR A 193 -28.32 1.55 17.14
CA THR A 193 -28.76 0.40 17.96
C THR A 193 -28.16 -0.93 17.50
N GLU A 194 -27.63 -0.98 16.29
CA GLU A 194 -27.00 -2.14 15.65
C GLU A 194 -25.48 -2.03 15.59
N ALA A 195 -24.90 -1.16 16.44
CA ALA A 195 -23.46 -0.99 16.46
C ALA A 195 -22.74 -2.27 16.87
N GLU A 196 -21.73 -2.65 16.10
CA GLU A 196 -20.90 -3.83 16.33
C GLU A 196 -19.44 -3.43 16.49
N SER A 197 -18.68 -4.19 17.27
CA SER A 197 -17.23 -4.04 17.38
C SER A 197 -16.54 -5.40 17.45
N PHE A 198 -15.27 -5.42 17.06
CA PHE A 198 -14.52 -6.66 16.87
C PHE A 198 -13.16 -6.56 17.55
N ILE A 199 -12.72 -7.70 18.11
CA ILE A 199 -11.41 -7.91 18.69
C ILE A 199 -10.64 -8.89 17.80
N PHE A 200 -9.38 -8.55 17.53
CA PHE A 200 -8.47 -9.38 16.76
C PHE A 200 -7.53 -10.15 17.70
N ASN A 201 -7.52 -11.46 17.57
CA ASN A 201 -6.57 -12.35 18.23
C ASN A 201 -5.77 -13.10 17.17
N TYR A 202 -4.51 -13.36 17.45
CA TYR A 202 -3.60 -14.03 16.53
C TYR A 202 -3.13 -15.33 17.17
N GLU A 203 -3.65 -16.46 16.68
CA GLU A 203 -3.37 -17.77 17.22
C GLU A 203 -2.32 -18.51 16.36
N ARG A 204 -1.77 -19.59 16.89
CA ARG A 204 -0.90 -20.48 16.11
C ARG A 204 -1.65 -20.98 14.87
N GLY A 205 -1.01 -20.91 13.71
CA GLY A 205 -1.59 -21.32 12.45
C GLY A 205 -2.03 -22.79 12.45
N SER A 206 -3.25 -23.03 11.98
CA SER A 206 -3.82 -24.38 11.90
C SER A 206 -3.32 -25.13 10.66
N TYR A 207 -2.92 -24.43 9.60
CA TYR A 207 -2.55 -25.02 8.30
C TYR A 207 -1.24 -24.48 7.72
N SER A 208 -0.60 -23.53 8.37
CA SER A 208 0.65 -22.91 7.96
C SER A 208 1.42 -22.42 9.17
N GLU A 209 2.64 -21.93 8.96
CA GLU A 209 3.42 -21.25 10.00
C GLU A 209 2.87 -19.86 10.32
N SER A 210 2.12 -19.25 9.38
CA SER A 210 1.43 -17.98 9.59
C SER A 210 0.34 -18.16 10.65
N LYS A 211 0.17 -17.17 11.53
CA LYS A 211 -0.88 -17.19 12.56
C LYS A 211 -2.27 -17.14 11.92
N ASP A 212 -3.23 -17.80 12.54
CA ASP A 212 -4.63 -17.64 12.21
C ASP A 212 -5.14 -16.30 12.79
N ILE A 213 -6.03 -15.63 12.08
CA ILE A 213 -6.72 -14.44 12.57
C ILE A 213 -8.07 -14.87 13.14
N VAL A 214 -8.26 -14.63 14.42
CA VAL A 214 -9.51 -14.94 15.13
C VAL A 214 -10.22 -13.63 15.44
N ILE A 215 -11.45 -13.52 14.98
CA ILE A 215 -12.32 -12.36 15.22
C ILE A 215 -13.33 -12.74 16.31
N SER A 216 -13.27 -12.02 17.41
CA SER A 216 -14.21 -12.15 18.52
C SER A 216 -15.09 -10.90 18.63
N LYS A 217 -16.25 -11.06 19.27
CA LYS A 217 -17.15 -9.94 19.54
C LYS A 217 -16.49 -9.00 20.54
N GLY A 218 -16.46 -7.71 20.22
CA GLY A 218 -16.07 -6.65 21.12
C GLY A 218 -17.27 -5.95 21.74
N GLN A 219 -16.98 -5.13 22.75
CA GLN A 219 -17.94 -4.24 23.38
C GLN A 219 -17.46 -2.80 23.21
N LEU A 220 -18.33 -1.94 22.66
CA LEU A 220 -18.09 -0.51 22.55
C LEU A 220 -18.27 0.16 23.91
N GLY A 221 -17.32 1.00 24.29
CA GLY A 221 -17.47 1.88 25.44
C GLY A 221 -18.50 2.98 25.20
N ASP A 222 -18.80 3.71 26.26
CA ASP A 222 -19.78 4.81 26.22
C ASP A 222 -19.38 5.90 25.22
N ILE A 223 -20.34 6.32 24.42
CA ILE A 223 -20.18 7.42 23.48
C ILE A 223 -20.69 8.71 24.11
N PRO A 224 -19.88 9.76 24.24
CA PRO A 224 -20.35 11.04 24.74
C PRO A 224 -21.52 11.60 23.91
N LYS A 225 -22.55 12.10 24.53
CA LYS A 225 -23.78 12.58 23.85
C LYS A 225 -23.57 13.63 22.76
N LYS A 226 -22.45 14.37 22.82
CA LYS A 226 -22.10 15.42 21.86
C LYS A 226 -20.92 15.00 20.93
N ALA A 227 -20.52 13.72 20.97
CA ALA A 227 -19.45 13.26 20.12
C ALA A 227 -19.85 13.30 18.63
N ASP A 228 -18.93 13.76 17.80
CA ASP A 228 -19.08 13.60 16.36
C ASP A 228 -18.73 12.15 16.01
N LEU A 229 -19.74 11.38 15.61
CA LEU A 229 -19.62 9.95 15.35
C LEU A 229 -18.68 9.63 14.16
N TYR A 230 -18.41 10.59 13.29
CA TYR A 230 -17.51 10.39 12.15
C TYR A 230 -16.02 10.48 12.51
N ILE A 231 -15.70 11.13 13.63
CA ILE A 231 -14.32 11.29 14.11
C ILE A 231 -14.09 10.72 15.51
N HIS A 232 -15.15 10.41 16.26
CA HIS A 232 -15.03 9.82 17.60
C HIS A 232 -14.40 8.42 17.52
N GLU A 233 -13.40 8.17 18.34
CA GLU A 233 -12.76 6.86 18.49
C GLU A 233 -13.24 6.19 19.75
N PRO A 234 -14.13 5.18 19.64
CA PRO A 234 -14.63 4.48 20.81
C PRO A 234 -13.57 3.57 21.40
N THR A 235 -13.61 3.38 22.71
CA THR A 235 -12.90 2.28 23.34
C THR A 235 -13.58 0.97 22.97
N ILE A 236 -12.79 -0.04 22.60
CA ILE A 236 -13.28 -1.39 22.33
C ILE A 236 -12.61 -2.33 23.33
N THR A 237 -13.43 -3.06 24.07
CA THR A 237 -12.97 -4.07 25.04
C THR A 237 -13.49 -5.45 24.64
N ALA A 238 -12.85 -6.50 25.14
CA ALA A 238 -13.38 -7.86 24.96
C ALA A 238 -14.74 -7.97 25.68
N SER A 239 -15.70 -8.66 25.05
CA SER A 239 -16.94 -9.00 25.74
C SER A 239 -16.70 -10.09 26.78
N ASP A 240 -17.48 -10.11 27.84
CA ASP A 240 -17.32 -11.06 28.94
C ASP A 240 -17.31 -12.53 28.49
N ASN A 241 -18.02 -12.86 27.41
CA ASN A 241 -18.13 -14.20 26.86
C ASN A 241 -17.09 -14.54 25.80
N GLN A 242 -16.26 -13.58 25.37
CA GLN A 242 -15.24 -13.75 24.32
C GLN A 242 -15.69 -14.65 23.15
N GLU A 243 -16.91 -14.46 22.67
CA GLU A 243 -17.46 -15.24 21.58
C GLU A 243 -16.62 -15.11 20.31
N THR A 244 -16.07 -16.21 19.85
CA THR A 244 -15.39 -16.26 18.55
C THR A 244 -16.43 -16.27 17.44
N LEU A 245 -16.41 -15.25 16.60
CA LEU A 245 -17.32 -15.11 15.47
C LEU A 245 -16.77 -15.76 14.21
N PHE A 246 -15.47 -15.54 13.95
CA PHE A 246 -14.81 -16.04 12.74
C PHE A 246 -13.37 -16.45 13.04
N LYS A 247 -12.90 -17.43 12.28
CA LYS A 247 -11.49 -17.82 12.24
C LYS A 247 -11.03 -17.89 10.79
N PHE A 248 -9.96 -17.17 10.49
CA PHE A 248 -9.37 -17.07 9.16
C PHE A 248 -7.99 -17.71 9.13
N PHE A 249 -7.72 -18.44 8.09
CA PHE A 249 -6.51 -19.23 7.87
C PHE A 249 -5.74 -18.64 6.70
N TYR A 250 -4.42 -18.56 6.82
CA TYR A 250 -3.59 -18.11 5.71
C TYR A 250 -3.49 -19.20 4.65
N MET A 251 -3.86 -18.86 3.41
CA MET A 251 -3.74 -19.72 2.25
C MET A 251 -2.53 -19.31 1.41
N THR A 252 -1.41 -20.01 1.55
CA THR A 252 -0.14 -19.72 0.87
C THR A 252 -0.30 -19.60 -0.65
N LYS A 253 -1.15 -20.45 -1.26
CA LYS A 253 -1.39 -20.43 -2.71
C LYS A 253 -1.92 -19.09 -3.24
N THR A 254 -2.73 -18.39 -2.47
CA THR A 254 -3.36 -17.12 -2.86
C THR A 254 -2.71 -15.92 -2.18
N GLY A 255 -1.90 -16.15 -1.13
CA GLY A 255 -1.33 -15.10 -0.30
C GLY A 255 -2.41 -14.31 0.46
N LYS A 256 -3.50 -14.97 0.88
CA LYS A 256 -4.64 -14.30 1.55
C LYS A 256 -5.20 -15.16 2.68
N TYR A 257 -5.87 -14.49 3.61
CA TYR A 257 -6.66 -15.12 4.64
C TYR A 257 -8.04 -15.50 4.10
N VAL A 258 -8.47 -16.72 4.44
CA VAL A 258 -9.78 -17.28 4.07
C VAL A 258 -10.41 -17.96 5.29
N THR A 259 -11.74 -18.03 5.31
CA THR A 259 -12.46 -18.82 6.33
C THR A 259 -13.04 -20.09 5.71
N LYS A 260 -13.26 -21.12 6.51
CA LYS A 260 -14.06 -22.28 6.10
C LYS A 260 -15.53 -21.84 6.06
N LYS A 261 -16.24 -22.28 5.03
CA LYS A 261 -17.68 -22.20 4.98
C LYS A 261 -18.31 -23.18 5.96
#